data_808af254f750f74a132747847ad986ec
#
_entry.id   808af254f750f74a132747847ad986ec
#
_cell.length_a   1.000
_cell.length_b   1.000
_cell.length_c   1.000
_cell.angle_alpha   90.00
_cell.angle_beta   90.00
_cell.angle_gamma   90.00
#
_symmetry.space_group_name_H-M   'P 1'
#
loop_
_entity.id
_entity.type
_entity.pdbx_description
1 polymer ?
#
loop_
_entity_poly.entity_id
_entity_poly.type
_entity_poly.pdbx_seq_one_letter_code
_entity_poly.pdbx_strand_id
1 'polypeptide(L)'
;TGEITTRKEIVDWDGDYILFTNKKICDFCGDIDHNSGKKTKTKRTVPLIEDIGYIINTLLEQQEKGELPMPLLFVWDSVGSIASFKSYKSSANNAMWDAAAISVAFNTIVNDRIPRSRKVSSKYNNTLLLINKVWLDSMTNPVGPPSLSLKGGNSMFYSSRLIILLGGQLKASTKKLTAQSKGLTYNYGIQTKIKVLKNQLPNPFTVTYEGEVICTP
;
A
#
# COMPACT_ATOMS: atom_id res chain seq x y z
N THR A 1 -19.92 -26.71 23.48
CA THR A 1 -20.69 -25.55 22.97
C THR A 1 -19.92 -24.31 23.40
N GLY A 2 -19.02 -23.80 22.50
CA GLY A 2 -18.31 -22.56 22.73
C GLY A 2 -19.23 -21.39 22.36
N GLU A 3 -19.64 -20.60 23.32
CA GLU A 3 -20.30 -19.34 23.09
C GLU A 3 -19.31 -18.37 22.49
N ILE A 4 -19.58 -17.93 21.27
CA ILE A 4 -18.82 -16.83 20.65
C ILE A 4 -19.36 -15.54 21.23
N THR A 5 -18.71 -15.01 22.27
CA THR A 5 -18.99 -13.67 22.76
C THR A 5 -18.31 -12.66 21.82
N THR A 6 -19.07 -12.05 20.94
CA THR A 6 -18.64 -10.89 20.18
C THR A 6 -18.57 -9.67 21.11
N ARG A 7 -17.39 -9.28 21.53
CA ARG A 7 -17.16 -8.03 22.23
C ARG A 7 -17.00 -6.93 21.19
N LYS A 8 -18.00 -6.09 21.00
CA LYS A 8 -17.86 -4.83 20.28
C LYS A 8 -17.13 -3.85 21.20
N GLU A 9 -15.84 -3.77 21.06
CA GLU A 9 -15.11 -2.59 21.55
C GLU A 9 -15.14 -1.54 20.44
N ILE A 10 -15.92 -0.49 20.64
CA ILE A 10 -15.75 0.74 19.87
C ILE A 10 -14.53 1.39 20.50
N VAL A 11 -13.39 1.24 19.83
CA VAL A 11 -12.20 2.02 20.17
C VAL A 11 -12.42 3.40 19.56
N ASP A 12 -12.72 4.38 20.39
CA ASP A 12 -12.73 5.76 19.95
C ASP A 12 -11.31 6.13 19.52
N TRP A 13 -11.16 6.45 18.23
CA TRP A 13 -9.91 6.95 17.70
C TRP A 13 -9.77 8.43 18.12
N ASP A 14 -8.83 8.72 18.99
CA ASP A 14 -8.50 10.07 19.46
C ASP A 14 -7.42 10.78 18.63
N GLY A 15 -6.94 10.14 17.59
CA GLY A 15 -5.92 10.67 16.69
C GLY A 15 -6.50 11.43 15.49
N ASP A 16 -5.71 12.38 15.00
CA ASP A 16 -6.04 13.08 13.75
C ASP A 16 -5.71 12.22 12.52
N TYR A 17 -6.53 12.33 11.48
CA TYR A 17 -6.22 11.75 10.19
C TYR A 17 -6.49 12.72 9.05
N ILE A 18 -5.69 12.64 8.00
CA ILE A 18 -5.87 13.41 6.78
C ILE A 18 -6.10 12.45 5.62
N LEU A 19 -7.28 12.52 5.01
CA LEU A 19 -7.58 11.75 3.80
C LEU A 19 -7.15 12.53 2.55
N PHE A 20 -6.18 12.00 1.81
CA PHE A 20 -5.78 12.51 0.50
C PHE A 20 -6.56 11.79 -0.60
N THR A 21 -7.67 12.36 -1.04
CA THR A 21 -8.36 11.91 -2.24
C THR A 21 -7.59 12.34 -3.50
N ASN A 22 -7.87 11.71 -4.65
CA ASN A 22 -7.29 12.10 -5.94
C ASN A 22 -7.39 13.61 -6.20
N LYS A 23 -8.54 14.19 -5.88
CA LYS A 23 -8.75 15.64 -6.01
C LYS A 23 -7.83 16.43 -5.10
N LYS A 24 -7.75 16.09 -3.81
CA LYS A 24 -6.88 16.78 -2.85
C LYS A 24 -5.41 16.68 -3.23
N ILE A 25 -4.95 15.53 -3.74
CA ILE A 25 -3.59 15.35 -4.24
C ILE A 25 -3.32 16.32 -5.40
N CYS A 26 -4.21 16.37 -6.39
CA CYS A 26 -4.07 17.28 -7.53
C CYS A 26 -4.21 18.76 -7.13
N ASP A 27 -5.07 19.07 -6.16
CA ASP A 27 -5.19 20.44 -5.65
C ASP A 27 -3.90 20.90 -4.94
N PHE A 28 -3.20 19.98 -4.28
CA PHE A 28 -1.97 20.29 -3.53
C PHE A 28 -0.73 20.39 -4.44
N CYS A 29 -0.53 19.45 -5.36
CA CYS A 29 0.70 19.36 -6.16
C CYS A 29 0.47 19.07 -7.67
N GLY A 30 -0.76 19.13 -8.14
CA GLY A 30 -1.09 18.86 -9.55
C GLY A 30 -0.49 19.85 -10.55
N ASP A 31 -0.03 21.01 -10.10
CA ASP A 31 0.69 21.99 -10.88
C ASP A 31 2.21 21.81 -10.91
N ILE A 32 2.73 20.78 -10.25
CA ILE A 32 4.19 20.53 -10.22
C ILE A 32 4.60 19.66 -11.40
N ASP A 33 5.58 20.13 -12.16
CA ASP A 33 6.31 19.29 -13.12
C ASP A 33 7.46 18.57 -12.38
N HIS A 34 7.31 17.29 -12.18
CA HIS A 34 8.25 16.47 -11.41
C HIS A 34 9.63 16.30 -12.10
N ASN A 35 9.78 16.63 -13.38
CA ASN A 35 11.09 16.63 -14.03
C ASN A 35 11.88 17.91 -13.75
N SER A 36 11.20 19.04 -13.77
CA SER A 36 11.86 20.35 -13.59
C SER A 36 11.70 20.92 -12.18
N GLY A 37 10.81 20.34 -11.36
CA GLY A 37 10.44 20.88 -10.05
C GLY A 37 9.69 22.23 -10.12
N LYS A 38 9.36 22.70 -11.33
CA LYS A 38 8.69 23.99 -11.53
C LYS A 38 7.18 23.84 -11.59
N LYS A 39 6.47 24.91 -11.23
CA LYS A 39 5.02 24.99 -11.40
C LYS A 39 4.62 25.16 -12.85
N THR A 40 3.60 24.45 -13.25
CA THR A 40 2.96 24.56 -14.57
C THR A 40 1.74 25.48 -14.50
N LYS A 41 1.35 26.05 -15.64
CA LYS A 41 0.15 26.93 -15.70
C LYS A 41 -1.16 26.19 -15.51
N THR A 42 -1.19 24.88 -15.78
CA THR A 42 -2.37 24.05 -15.70
C THR A 42 -2.18 22.93 -14.68
N LYS A 43 -3.17 22.72 -13.83
CA LYS A 43 -3.18 21.61 -12.89
C LYS A 43 -3.62 20.32 -13.57
N ARG A 44 -2.95 19.22 -13.21
CA ARG A 44 -3.40 17.87 -13.57
C ARG A 44 -4.65 17.50 -12.76
N THR A 45 -5.49 16.69 -13.37
CA THR A 45 -6.69 16.12 -12.73
C THR A 45 -6.47 14.68 -12.27
N VAL A 46 -5.32 14.08 -12.64
CA VAL A 46 -4.94 12.71 -12.31
C VAL A 46 -3.72 12.75 -11.40
N PRO A 47 -3.76 12.13 -10.21
CA PRO A 47 -2.63 12.05 -9.32
C PRO A 47 -1.58 11.07 -9.87
N LEU A 48 -0.33 11.35 -9.56
CA LEU A 48 0.82 10.54 -9.94
C LEU A 48 1.53 10.00 -8.70
N ILE A 49 2.32 8.94 -8.88
CA ILE A 49 3.09 8.36 -7.78
C ILE A 49 4.10 9.38 -7.20
N GLU A 50 4.65 10.24 -8.06
CA GLU A 50 5.57 11.31 -7.65
C GLU A 50 4.86 12.36 -6.77
N ASP A 51 3.57 12.61 -6.98
CA ASP A 51 2.77 13.50 -6.13
C ASP A 51 2.69 12.94 -4.69
N ILE A 52 2.50 11.64 -4.55
CA ILE A 52 2.49 10.98 -3.24
C ILE A 52 3.85 11.10 -2.57
N GLY A 53 4.93 10.88 -3.33
CA GLY A 53 6.30 11.08 -2.83
C GLY A 53 6.53 12.51 -2.37
N TYR A 54 6.04 13.48 -3.10
CA TYR A 54 6.12 14.90 -2.74
C TYR A 54 5.37 15.21 -1.44
N ILE A 55 4.14 14.71 -1.28
CA ILE A 55 3.34 14.89 -0.07
C ILE A 55 4.03 14.27 1.14
N ILE A 56 4.48 13.01 1.03
CA ILE A 56 5.20 12.33 2.11
C ILE A 56 6.45 13.13 2.50
N ASN A 57 7.23 13.58 1.53
CA ASN A 57 8.42 14.38 1.78
C ASN A 57 8.09 15.68 2.51
N THR A 58 7.06 16.41 2.05
CA THR A 58 6.63 17.67 2.68
C THR A 58 6.24 17.46 4.14
N LEU A 59 5.48 16.40 4.43
CA LEU A 59 5.07 16.09 5.81
C LEU A 59 6.26 15.71 6.69
N LEU A 60 7.22 14.96 6.15
CA LEU A 60 8.44 14.61 6.88
C LEU A 60 9.34 15.85 7.14
N GLU A 61 9.42 16.77 6.18
CA GLU A 61 10.13 18.04 6.37
C GLU A 61 9.47 18.94 7.44
N GLN A 62 8.15 18.98 7.48
CA GLN A 62 7.41 19.68 8.53
C GLN A 62 7.65 19.04 9.91
N GLN A 63 7.72 17.70 9.96
CA GLN A 63 8.07 17.00 11.20
C GLN A 63 9.50 17.33 11.66
N GLU A 64 10.46 17.37 10.74
CA GLU A 64 11.85 17.75 11.04
C GLU A 64 11.97 19.19 11.55
N LYS A 65 11.14 20.10 11.06
CA LYS A 65 11.05 21.50 11.52
C LYS A 65 10.29 21.66 12.86
N GLY A 66 9.68 20.58 13.36
CA GLY A 66 8.88 20.62 14.58
C GLY A 66 7.45 21.14 14.39
N GLU A 67 7.01 21.38 13.16
CA GLU A 67 5.65 21.80 12.83
C GLU A 67 4.63 20.66 13.00
N LEU A 68 5.09 19.40 12.85
CA LEU A 68 4.32 18.18 13.10
C LEU A 68 5.02 17.33 14.16
N PRO A 69 4.89 17.64 15.46
CA PRO A 69 5.63 17.02 16.53
C PRO A 69 5.04 15.66 16.98
N MET A 70 4.72 14.77 16.04
CA MET A 70 4.10 13.47 16.28
C MET A 70 4.62 12.40 15.32
N PRO A 71 4.54 11.09 15.67
CA PRO A 71 4.82 10.01 14.73
C PRO A 71 3.75 9.98 13.64
N LEU A 72 4.16 9.65 12.41
CA LEU A 72 3.29 9.62 11.24
C LEU A 72 3.08 8.17 10.76
N LEU A 73 1.83 7.79 10.55
CA LEU A 73 1.45 6.57 9.85
C LEU A 73 0.89 6.94 8.48
N PHE A 74 1.64 6.60 7.44
CA PHE A 74 1.17 6.75 6.07
C PHE A 74 0.47 5.46 5.63
N VAL A 75 -0.77 5.57 5.19
CA VAL A 75 -1.53 4.45 4.62
C VAL A 75 -1.82 4.74 3.16
N TRP A 76 -1.34 3.87 2.26
CA TRP A 76 -1.54 4.02 0.82
C TRP A 76 -2.33 2.84 0.25
N ASP A 77 -3.59 3.10 -0.10
CA ASP A 77 -4.51 2.16 -0.75
C ASP A 77 -4.92 2.70 -2.14
N SER A 78 -4.46 2.12 -3.21
CA SER A 78 -3.45 1.07 -3.39
C SER A 78 -2.39 1.55 -4.38
N VAL A 79 -1.17 1.02 -4.25
CA VAL A 79 -0.04 1.35 -5.13
C VAL A 79 -0.37 1.04 -6.60
N GLY A 80 -1.18 0.01 -6.82
CA GLY A 80 -1.51 -0.47 -8.16
C GLY A 80 -2.41 0.43 -9.01
N SER A 81 -3.00 1.48 -8.45
CA SER A 81 -4.01 2.30 -9.13
C SER A 81 -3.48 3.64 -9.65
N ILE A 82 -2.21 3.97 -9.41
CA ILE A 82 -1.64 5.28 -9.75
C ILE A 82 -0.58 5.12 -10.84
N ALA A 83 -0.60 6.04 -11.81
CA ALA A 83 0.37 6.13 -12.89
C ALA A 83 1.62 6.91 -12.46
N SER A 84 2.72 6.69 -13.17
CA SER A 84 3.92 7.55 -13.04
C SER A 84 3.83 8.77 -13.97
N PHE A 85 4.61 9.80 -13.67
CA PHE A 85 4.72 10.98 -14.52
C PHE A 85 5.21 10.64 -15.94
N LYS A 86 6.12 9.67 -16.04
CA LYS A 86 6.61 9.19 -17.32
C LYS A 86 5.51 8.57 -18.17
N SER A 87 4.67 7.73 -17.58
CA SER A 87 3.53 7.11 -18.27
C SER A 87 2.48 8.14 -18.65
N TYR A 88 2.24 9.10 -17.80
CA TYR A 88 1.29 10.18 -18.06
C TYR A 88 1.70 11.04 -19.27
N LYS A 89 2.99 11.34 -19.44
CA LYS A 89 3.51 12.10 -20.58
C LYS A 89 3.61 11.28 -21.86
N SER A 90 3.88 10.00 -21.79
CA SER A 90 4.23 9.19 -22.97
C SER A 90 2.99 8.63 -23.56
N SER A 91 1.82 8.99 -23.61
CA SER A 91 0.62 8.48 -24.32
C SER A 91 0.74 7.04 -24.88
N ALA A 92 1.87 6.40 -24.68
CA ALA A 92 2.24 5.09 -25.18
C ALA A 92 1.94 4.05 -24.09
N ASN A 93 1.03 3.14 -24.38
CA ASN A 93 0.65 1.95 -23.59
C ASN A 93 1.81 0.94 -23.38
N ASN A 94 2.98 1.41 -23.02
CA ASN A 94 4.11 0.52 -22.70
C ASN A 94 4.09 0.20 -21.21
N ALA A 95 3.26 -0.75 -20.82
CA ALA A 95 3.13 -1.26 -19.44
C ALA A 95 4.48 -1.61 -18.78
N MET A 96 5.47 -2.02 -19.57
CA MET A 96 6.81 -2.37 -19.08
C MET A 96 7.61 -1.13 -18.62
N TRP A 97 7.52 -0.02 -19.35
CA TRP A 97 8.15 1.24 -18.97
C TRP A 97 7.50 1.88 -17.74
N ASP A 98 6.19 1.69 -17.59
CA ASP A 98 5.44 2.18 -16.44
C ASP A 98 5.89 1.46 -15.16
N ALA A 99 6.04 0.14 -15.20
CA ALA A 99 6.51 -0.63 -14.06
C ALA A 99 7.90 -0.18 -13.57
N ALA A 100 8.83 0.12 -14.50
CA ALA A 100 10.15 0.63 -14.16
C ALA A 100 10.08 2.04 -13.56
N ALA A 101 9.28 2.94 -14.12
CA ALA A 101 9.13 4.30 -13.61
C ALA A 101 8.47 4.33 -12.22
N ILE A 102 7.44 3.50 -12.00
CA ILE A 102 6.81 3.31 -10.69
C ILE A 102 7.82 2.76 -9.69
N SER A 103 8.64 1.79 -10.09
CA SER A 103 9.67 1.21 -9.23
C SER A 103 10.69 2.25 -8.78
N VAL A 104 11.14 3.14 -9.67
CA VAL A 104 12.09 4.21 -9.34
C VAL A 104 11.47 5.23 -8.38
N ALA A 105 10.28 5.73 -8.67
CA ALA A 105 9.59 6.70 -7.81
C ALA A 105 9.30 6.10 -6.43
N PHE A 106 8.88 4.84 -6.39
CA PHE A 106 8.62 4.13 -5.16
C PHE A 106 9.88 3.89 -4.33
N ASN A 107 11.00 3.55 -4.97
CA ASN A 107 12.29 3.38 -4.30
C ASN A 107 12.71 4.64 -3.54
N THR A 108 12.51 5.81 -4.13
CA THR A 108 12.82 7.08 -3.45
C THR A 108 12.04 7.24 -2.16
N ILE A 109 10.75 6.90 -2.16
CA ILE A 109 9.91 6.99 -0.96
C ILE A 109 10.35 5.97 0.09
N VAL A 110 10.49 4.71 -0.30
CA VAL A 110 10.63 3.59 0.63
C VAL A 110 12.06 3.35 1.07
N ASN A 111 13.05 3.55 0.18
CA ASN A 111 14.45 3.30 0.49
C ASN A 111 15.19 4.54 1.02
N ASP A 112 14.70 5.73 0.73
CA ASP A 112 15.33 6.97 1.18
C ASP A 112 14.47 7.71 2.23
N ARG A 113 13.28 8.15 1.87
CA ARG A 113 12.50 9.09 2.70
C ARG A 113 12.04 8.47 4.02
N ILE A 114 11.38 7.33 3.98
CA ILE A 114 10.88 6.68 5.20
C ILE A 114 12.00 6.17 6.11
N PRO A 115 13.06 5.48 5.62
CA PRO A 115 14.19 5.10 6.46
C PRO A 115 14.94 6.29 7.08
N ARG A 116 15.11 7.38 6.35
CA ARG A 116 15.76 8.59 6.89
C ARG A 116 14.97 9.20 8.04
N SER A 117 13.65 9.16 7.98
CA SER A 117 12.78 9.66 9.05
C SER A 117 12.82 8.82 10.34
N ARG A 118 13.50 7.68 10.31
CA ARG A 118 13.68 6.75 11.45
C ARG A 118 15.10 6.75 12.01
N LYS A 119 15.95 7.69 11.64
CA LYS A 119 17.31 7.75 12.18
C LYS A 119 17.28 7.95 13.68
N VAL A 120 18.36 7.53 14.35
CA VAL A 120 18.55 7.69 15.80
C VAL A 120 18.38 9.15 16.24
N SER A 121 18.65 10.09 15.34
CA SER A 121 18.44 11.53 15.55
C SER A 121 16.97 11.96 15.40
N SER A 122 16.11 11.12 14.84
CA SER A 122 14.68 11.44 14.74
C SER A 122 13.97 11.08 16.04
N LYS A 123 13.24 12.04 16.58
CA LYS A 123 12.41 11.85 17.78
C LYS A 123 11.23 10.90 17.54
N TYR A 124 10.84 10.68 16.29
CA TYR A 124 9.65 9.94 15.92
C TYR A 124 9.96 8.76 14.99
N ASN A 125 9.18 7.68 15.15
CA ASN A 125 9.22 6.53 14.25
C ASN A 125 8.03 6.61 13.28
N ASN A 126 8.32 6.84 11.99
CA ASN A 126 7.30 6.87 10.97
C ASN A 126 7.11 5.50 10.34
N THR A 127 5.88 5.19 9.95
CA THR A 127 5.51 3.91 9.35
C THR A 127 4.77 4.15 8.05
N LEU A 128 5.09 3.32 7.04
CA LEU A 128 4.38 3.29 5.77
C LEU A 128 3.71 1.92 5.61
N LEU A 129 2.38 1.93 5.53
CA LEU A 129 1.55 0.78 5.22
C LEU A 129 1.10 0.88 3.75
N LEU A 130 1.38 -0.15 2.97
CA LEU A 130 1.04 -0.21 1.55
C LEU A 130 0.08 -1.34 1.29
N ILE A 131 -0.98 -1.05 0.56
CA ILE A 131 -1.87 -2.05 -0.02
C ILE A 131 -1.50 -2.20 -1.49
N ASN A 132 -1.22 -3.43 -1.92
CA ASN A 132 -0.84 -3.71 -3.28
C ASN A 132 -1.58 -4.91 -3.85
N LYS A 133 -1.75 -4.94 -5.16
CA LYS A 133 -2.29 -6.08 -5.88
C LYS A 133 -1.17 -7.01 -6.28
N VAL A 134 -1.44 -8.31 -6.16
CA VAL A 134 -0.56 -9.38 -6.64
C VAL A 134 -1.23 -10.11 -7.78
N TRP A 135 -0.44 -10.61 -8.70
CA TRP A 135 -0.88 -11.51 -9.76
C TRP A 135 0.10 -12.67 -9.90
N LEU A 136 -0.37 -13.73 -10.52
CA LEU A 136 0.46 -14.87 -10.88
C LEU A 136 1.14 -14.56 -12.22
N ASP A 137 2.46 -14.58 -12.22
CA ASP A 137 3.25 -14.41 -13.41
C ASP A 137 3.71 -15.79 -13.91
N SER A 138 3.08 -16.22 -14.99
CA SER A 138 3.44 -17.48 -15.68
C SER A 138 4.58 -17.30 -16.68
N MET A 139 4.93 -16.06 -17.02
CA MET A 139 5.97 -15.76 -18.02
C MET A 139 7.38 -15.94 -17.44
N THR A 140 7.57 -15.67 -16.16
CA THR A 140 8.89 -15.79 -15.49
C THR A 140 9.29 -17.23 -15.23
N ASN A 141 8.35 -18.17 -15.22
CA ASN A 141 8.64 -19.59 -15.04
C ASN A 141 7.68 -20.45 -15.89
N PRO A 142 7.91 -20.58 -17.19
CA PRO A 142 6.98 -21.28 -18.08
C PRO A 142 6.86 -22.78 -17.81
N VAL A 143 7.80 -23.39 -17.10
CA VAL A 143 7.83 -24.85 -16.82
C VAL A 143 7.51 -25.16 -15.34
N GLY A 144 7.54 -24.14 -14.46
CA GLY A 144 7.32 -24.29 -13.03
C GLY A 144 6.01 -23.64 -12.54
N PRO A 145 5.75 -23.69 -11.24
CA PRO A 145 4.62 -22.99 -10.67
C PRO A 145 4.77 -21.48 -10.89
N PRO A 146 3.68 -20.79 -11.24
CA PRO A 146 3.72 -19.34 -11.48
C PRO A 146 4.21 -18.60 -10.24
N SER A 147 5.07 -17.61 -10.43
CA SER A 147 5.58 -16.75 -9.36
C SER A 147 4.58 -15.64 -9.03
N LEU A 148 4.58 -15.19 -7.77
CA LEU A 148 3.82 -14.02 -7.36
C LEU A 148 4.56 -12.76 -7.81
N SER A 149 3.88 -11.92 -8.57
CA SER A 149 4.39 -10.63 -9.03
C SER A 149 3.64 -9.48 -8.35
N LEU A 150 4.39 -8.46 -7.94
CA LEU A 150 3.88 -7.25 -7.30
C LEU A 150 3.93 -6.08 -8.28
N LYS A 151 2.92 -5.24 -8.31
CA LYS A 151 3.02 -3.98 -9.04
C LYS A 151 4.08 -3.08 -8.36
N GLY A 152 5.00 -2.51 -9.15
CA GLY A 152 6.16 -1.76 -8.66
C GLY A 152 7.42 -2.60 -8.50
N GLY A 153 7.37 -3.88 -8.88
CA GLY A 153 8.54 -4.74 -8.98
C GLY A 153 9.11 -5.23 -7.64
N ASN A 154 10.26 -5.86 -7.71
CA ASN A 154 10.92 -6.49 -6.56
C ASN A 154 11.42 -5.53 -5.49
N SER A 155 11.54 -4.23 -5.81
CA SER A 155 11.98 -3.22 -4.85
C SER A 155 11.09 -3.16 -3.61
N MET A 156 9.78 -3.30 -3.79
CA MET A 156 8.84 -3.37 -2.68
C MET A 156 9.11 -4.56 -1.76
N PHE A 157 9.38 -5.73 -2.35
CA PHE A 157 9.70 -6.93 -1.58
C PHE A 157 10.96 -6.76 -0.74
N TYR A 158 12.01 -6.18 -1.32
CA TYR A 158 13.28 -6.00 -0.61
C TYR A 158 13.19 -4.95 0.49
N SER A 159 12.48 -3.85 0.25
CA SER A 159 12.39 -2.72 1.19
C SER A 159 11.41 -2.95 2.33
N SER A 160 10.40 -3.79 2.14
CA SER A 160 9.40 -4.07 3.17
C SER A 160 9.99 -4.88 4.31
N ARG A 161 9.67 -4.52 5.55
CA ARG A 161 10.03 -5.27 6.76
C ARG A 161 9.05 -6.40 7.05
N LEU A 162 7.78 -6.19 6.73
CA LEU A 162 6.71 -7.16 6.88
C LEU A 162 5.91 -7.23 5.59
N ILE A 163 5.66 -8.43 5.09
CA ILE A 163 4.79 -8.67 3.94
C ILE A 163 3.75 -9.70 4.32
N ILE A 164 2.50 -9.31 4.24
CA ILE A 164 1.34 -10.14 4.51
C ILE A 164 0.58 -10.34 3.20
N LEU A 165 0.40 -11.58 2.80
CA LEU A 165 -0.42 -11.96 1.66
C LEU A 165 -1.81 -12.36 2.15
N LEU A 166 -2.83 -11.72 1.61
CA LEU A 166 -4.23 -12.08 1.81
C LEU A 166 -4.72 -12.82 0.57
N GLY A 167 -5.38 -13.95 0.79
CA GLY A 167 -6.04 -14.66 -0.29
C GLY A 167 -5.19 -15.65 -1.06
N GLY A 168 -4.07 -16.16 -0.59
CA GLY A 168 -3.27 -17.24 -1.15
C GLY A 168 -3.47 -17.47 -2.66
N GLN A 169 -3.21 -18.56 -3.28
CA GLN A 169 -3.43 -18.78 -4.74
C GLN A 169 -4.91 -18.60 -5.18
N LEU A 170 -5.35 -17.41 -5.07
CA LEU A 170 -6.47 -16.58 -5.56
C LEU A 170 -7.91 -17.15 -5.66
N LYS A 171 -8.18 -18.40 -5.92
CA LYS A 171 -9.59 -18.87 -6.03
C LYS A 171 -10.00 -19.88 -4.96
N ALA A 172 -9.10 -20.73 -4.53
CA ALA A 172 -9.41 -21.75 -3.53
C ALA A 172 -9.25 -21.28 -2.07
N SER A 173 -8.64 -20.13 -1.85
CA SER A 173 -8.29 -19.62 -0.53
C SER A 173 -9.25 -18.55 0.01
N THR A 174 -10.20 -18.11 -0.80
CA THR A 174 -11.23 -17.15 -0.40
C THR A 174 -12.60 -17.78 -0.53
N LYS A 175 -13.30 -17.90 0.58
CA LYS A 175 -14.65 -18.48 0.64
C LYS A 175 -15.65 -17.38 1.00
N LYS A 176 -16.71 -17.27 0.20
CA LYS A 176 -17.87 -16.44 0.58
C LYS A 176 -18.64 -17.14 1.68
N LEU A 177 -18.92 -16.41 2.73
CA LEU A 177 -19.77 -16.86 3.81
C LEU A 177 -21.21 -16.49 3.47
N THR A 178 -22.06 -17.50 3.36
CA THR A 178 -23.46 -17.33 2.96
C THR A 178 -24.39 -17.86 4.02
N ALA A 179 -25.52 -17.18 4.22
CA ALA A 179 -26.62 -17.62 5.04
C ALA A 179 -27.91 -17.65 4.21
N GLN A 180 -28.82 -18.56 4.53
CA GLN A 180 -30.13 -18.63 3.91
C GLN A 180 -31.19 -18.11 4.88
N SER A 181 -32.04 -17.22 4.41
CA SER A 181 -33.21 -16.75 5.13
C SER A 181 -34.37 -16.53 4.16
N LYS A 182 -35.53 -17.08 4.47
CA LYS A 182 -36.75 -16.99 3.65
C LYS A 182 -36.54 -17.39 2.17
N GLY A 183 -35.75 -18.43 1.92
CA GLY A 183 -35.42 -18.90 0.56
C GLY A 183 -34.43 -18.06 -0.23
N LEU A 184 -33.91 -17.00 0.35
CA LEU A 184 -32.88 -16.14 -0.27
C LEU A 184 -31.49 -16.41 0.35
N THR A 185 -30.47 -16.39 -0.47
CA THR A 185 -29.08 -16.54 -0.05
C THR A 185 -28.43 -15.18 0.10
N TYR A 186 -27.92 -14.89 1.28
CA TYR A 186 -27.22 -13.64 1.61
C TYR A 186 -25.74 -13.91 1.80
N ASN A 187 -24.89 -13.06 1.21
CA ASN A 187 -23.46 -13.03 1.51
C ASN A 187 -23.25 -12.15 2.74
N TYR A 188 -22.78 -12.70 3.86
CA TYR A 188 -22.53 -11.93 5.08
C TYR A 188 -21.05 -11.76 5.41
N GLY A 189 -20.17 -12.33 4.62
CA GLY A 189 -18.75 -12.17 4.87
C GLY A 189 -17.87 -12.93 3.88
N ILE A 190 -16.56 -12.79 4.11
CA ILE A 190 -15.52 -13.45 3.34
C ILE A 190 -14.53 -14.07 4.34
N GLN A 191 -14.22 -15.33 4.13
CA GLN A 191 -13.12 -16.03 4.80
C GLN A 191 -11.94 -16.10 3.86
N THR A 192 -10.78 -15.62 4.28
CA THR A 192 -9.57 -15.63 3.48
C THR A 192 -8.37 -16.14 4.27
N LYS A 193 -7.42 -16.77 3.57
CA LYS A 193 -6.16 -17.18 4.17
C LYS A 193 -5.21 -16.01 4.28
N ILE A 194 -4.44 -16.00 5.34
CA ILE A 194 -3.34 -15.05 5.56
C ILE A 194 -2.03 -15.84 5.55
N LYS A 195 -1.04 -15.31 4.83
CA LYS A 195 0.32 -15.84 4.84
C LYS A 195 1.32 -14.70 5.04
N VAL A 196 2.22 -14.86 6.01
CA VAL A 196 3.35 -13.96 6.17
C VAL A 196 4.46 -14.43 5.22
N LEU A 197 4.75 -13.62 4.20
CA LEU A 197 5.78 -13.92 3.20
C LEU A 197 7.17 -13.46 3.64
N LYS A 198 7.23 -12.40 4.43
CA LYS A 198 8.47 -11.81 4.93
C LYS A 198 8.23 -11.20 6.29
N ASN A 199 9.14 -11.47 7.22
CA ASN A 199 9.16 -10.84 8.54
C ASN A 199 10.60 -10.53 8.93
N GLN A 200 10.93 -9.26 9.03
CA GLN A 200 12.22 -8.71 9.47
C GLN A 200 12.03 -7.73 10.65
N LEU A 201 10.95 -7.87 11.39
CA LEU A 201 10.74 -7.08 12.60
C LEU A 201 11.68 -7.57 13.71
N PRO A 202 12.03 -6.70 14.67
CA PRO A 202 12.75 -7.14 15.88
C PRO A 202 11.93 -8.24 16.59
N ASN A 203 12.54 -9.31 17.00
CA ASN A 203 11.91 -10.58 17.41
C ASN A 203 11.24 -11.34 16.23
N PRO A 204 12.01 -11.70 15.22
CA PRO A 204 11.49 -12.53 14.17
C PRO A 204 11.33 -13.95 14.71
N PHE A 205 10.20 -14.27 15.29
CA PHE A 205 9.75 -15.63 15.18
C PHE A 205 9.53 -15.87 13.70
N THR A 206 10.51 -16.52 13.10
CA THR A 206 10.60 -16.82 11.67
C THR A 206 9.58 -17.87 11.27
N VAL A 207 8.33 -17.68 11.59
CA VAL A 207 7.31 -18.60 11.18
C VAL A 207 6.50 -17.90 10.10
N THR A 208 6.49 -18.46 8.91
CA THR A 208 5.42 -18.26 7.96
C THR A 208 4.13 -18.65 8.67
N TYR A 209 3.45 -17.65 9.23
CA TYR A 209 2.15 -17.88 9.82
C TYR A 209 1.13 -18.03 8.69
N GLU A 210 0.41 -19.14 8.69
CA GLU A 210 -0.76 -19.33 7.85
C GLU A 210 -1.97 -19.37 8.77
N GLY A 211 -2.93 -18.51 8.52
CA GLY A 211 -4.17 -18.40 9.28
C GLY A 211 -5.34 -18.01 8.38
N GLU A 212 -6.51 -17.93 8.97
CA GLU A 212 -7.71 -17.49 8.28
C GLU A 212 -8.27 -16.25 8.96
N VAL A 213 -8.78 -15.32 8.17
CA VAL A 213 -9.52 -14.14 8.63
C VAL A 213 -10.92 -14.19 8.08
N ILE A 214 -11.87 -13.95 8.96
CA ILE A 214 -13.27 -13.80 8.61
C ILE A 214 -13.59 -12.31 8.69
N CYS A 215 -13.90 -11.72 7.54
CA CYS A 215 -14.37 -10.35 7.44
C CYS A 215 -15.90 -10.38 7.29
N THR A 216 -16.60 -9.82 8.26
CA THR A 216 -18.05 -9.55 8.20
C THR A 216 -18.28 -8.06 8.11
N PRO A 217 -19.34 -7.60 7.43
CA PRO A 217 -19.70 -6.18 7.41
C PRO A 217 -19.98 -5.62 8.79
#